data_2ee89be4b0d2bdcc9f1029187fdd6b09
#
_entry.id   2ee89be4b0d2bdcc9f1029187fdd6b09
#
_cell.length_a   1.000
_cell.length_b   1.000
_cell.length_c   1.000
_cell.angle_alpha   90.00
_cell.angle_beta   90.00
_cell.angle_gamma   90.00
#
_symmetry.space_group_name_H-M   'P 1'
#
loop_
_entity.id
_entity.type
_entity.pdbx_description
1 polymer ?
#
loop_
_entity_poly.entity_id
_entity_poly.type
_entity_poly.pdbx_seq_one_letter_code
_entity_poly.pdbx_strand_id
1 'polypeptide(L)'
;MKNKVTKGLLFLYLVSLMIACNTKKSEPAAVIDVEQIKKEIQAKEDEFAATYNSGEAKSIGYYADDAISFSQNAAPHVGKTAIVEYLMSNIDSLNKSNEISFTTKEVFVSNDANQVVEIGYYKVVDATNTPVNTGNYMVLFVKRDGKYVSLREMSASDMPVE
;
A
#
# COMPACT_ATOMS: atom_id res chain seq x y z
N MET A 1 71.49 -15.67 13.84
CA MET A 1 70.73 -15.28 12.63
C MET A 1 69.25 -15.73 12.60
N LYS A 2 68.78 -16.64 13.48
CA LYS A 2 67.39 -17.14 13.50
C LYS A 2 66.32 -16.18 14.05
N ASN A 3 66.69 -15.19 14.85
CA ASN A 3 65.70 -14.29 15.50
C ASN A 3 65.30 -13.06 14.69
N LYS A 4 65.97 -12.75 13.58
CA LYS A 4 65.61 -11.60 12.74
C LYS A 4 64.54 -11.93 11.69
N VAL A 5 64.50 -13.18 11.23
CA VAL A 5 63.52 -13.65 10.24
C VAL A 5 62.12 -13.80 10.86
N THR A 6 62.06 -14.29 12.13
CA THR A 6 60.78 -14.46 12.85
C THR A 6 60.13 -13.10 13.18
N LYS A 7 60.91 -12.05 13.47
CA LYS A 7 60.34 -10.72 13.73
C LYS A 7 59.82 -10.04 12.45
N GLY A 8 60.43 -10.27 11.31
CA GLY A 8 59.98 -9.75 10.02
C GLY A 8 58.68 -10.42 9.56
N LEU A 9 58.54 -11.76 9.79
CA LEU A 9 57.35 -12.50 9.41
C LEU A 9 56.12 -12.10 10.27
N LEU A 10 56.35 -11.85 11.59
CA LEU A 10 55.30 -11.40 12.49
C LEU A 10 54.77 -9.99 12.14
N PHE A 11 55.67 -9.11 11.68
CA PHE A 11 55.31 -7.75 11.29
C PHE A 11 54.51 -7.73 9.97
N LEU A 12 54.87 -8.63 9.04
CA LEU A 12 54.12 -8.76 7.77
C LEU A 12 52.70 -9.33 8.02
N TYR A 13 52.52 -10.21 9.01
CA TYR A 13 51.21 -10.75 9.36
C TYR A 13 50.30 -9.72 10.06
N LEU A 14 50.90 -8.83 10.86
CA LEU A 14 50.15 -7.74 11.53
C LEU A 14 49.67 -6.67 10.56
N VAL A 15 50.43 -6.39 9.51
CA VAL A 15 50.05 -5.39 8.47
C VAL A 15 48.93 -5.92 7.56
N SER A 16 48.86 -7.24 7.33
CA SER A 16 47.79 -7.83 6.53
C SER A 16 46.40 -7.82 7.21
N LEU A 17 46.37 -7.71 8.56
CA LEU A 17 45.10 -7.61 9.32
C LEU A 17 44.46 -6.24 9.31
N MET A 18 45.20 -5.19 8.90
CA MET A 18 44.66 -3.81 8.83
C MET A 18 43.96 -3.49 7.53
N ILE A 19 44.01 -4.34 6.51
CA ILE A 19 43.40 -4.11 5.19
C ILE A 19 41.98 -4.68 5.11
N ALA A 20 41.52 -5.39 6.16
CA ALA A 20 40.18 -6.03 6.18
C ALA A 20 39.04 -5.13 6.69
N CYS A 21 39.29 -3.82 6.98
CA CYS A 21 38.23 -2.84 7.12
C CYS A 21 37.74 -2.40 5.74
N ASN A 22 37.09 -3.32 5.03
CA ASN A 22 36.30 -2.97 3.85
C ASN A 22 35.09 -2.19 4.36
N THR A 23 35.21 -0.87 4.45
CA THR A 23 34.06 0.01 4.59
C THR A 23 33.18 -0.23 3.37
N LYS A 24 32.15 -1.07 3.52
CA LYS A 24 31.05 -1.08 2.57
C LYS A 24 30.62 0.38 2.43
N LYS A 25 30.97 1.00 1.30
CA LYS A 25 30.33 2.26 0.90
C LYS A 25 28.84 1.95 0.99
N SER A 26 28.15 2.56 1.92
CA SER A 26 26.70 2.58 1.91
C SER A 26 26.31 3.16 0.55
N GLU A 27 25.70 2.37 -0.30
CA GLU A 27 25.04 2.92 -1.49
C GLU A 27 24.13 4.07 -1.01
N PRO A 28 24.13 5.21 -1.70
CA PRO A 28 23.22 6.28 -1.36
C PRO A 28 21.81 5.67 -1.34
N ALA A 29 21.08 5.88 -0.25
CA ALA A 29 19.70 5.45 -0.16
C ALA A 29 18.95 5.97 -1.39
N ALA A 30 18.27 5.09 -2.12
CA ALA A 30 17.50 5.49 -3.28
C ALA A 30 16.51 6.59 -2.85
N VAL A 31 16.53 7.71 -3.57
CA VAL A 31 15.60 8.80 -3.30
C VAL A 31 14.20 8.30 -3.60
N ILE A 32 13.33 8.27 -2.58
CA ILE A 32 11.94 7.86 -2.73
C ILE A 32 11.18 9.01 -3.39
N ASP A 33 10.62 8.75 -4.57
CA ASP A 33 9.75 9.69 -5.26
C ASP A 33 8.31 9.53 -4.74
N VAL A 34 7.96 10.32 -3.72
CA VAL A 34 6.66 10.29 -3.06
C VAL A 34 5.53 10.69 -4.02
N GLU A 35 5.79 11.63 -4.94
CA GLU A 35 4.79 12.07 -5.92
C GLU A 35 4.50 10.97 -6.96
N GLN A 36 5.51 10.22 -7.37
CA GLN A 36 5.33 9.07 -8.25
C GLN A 36 4.53 7.96 -7.54
N ILE A 37 4.85 7.70 -6.26
CA ILE A 37 4.08 6.72 -5.46
C ILE A 37 2.63 7.16 -5.29
N LYS A 38 2.37 8.44 -5.02
CA LYS A 38 1.00 8.96 -4.94
C LYS A 38 0.21 8.73 -6.23
N LYS A 39 0.83 8.92 -7.40
CA LYS A 39 0.19 8.63 -8.70
C LYS A 39 -0.08 7.13 -8.87
N GLU A 40 0.84 6.27 -8.42
CA GLU A 40 0.65 4.81 -8.46
C GLU A 40 -0.51 4.36 -7.57
N ILE A 41 -0.65 4.95 -6.38
CA ILE A 41 -1.77 4.67 -5.47
C ILE A 41 -3.09 5.17 -6.09
N GLN A 42 -3.16 6.42 -6.60
CA GLN A 42 -4.36 6.91 -7.28
C GLN A 42 -4.76 6.01 -8.44
N ALA A 43 -3.82 5.52 -9.25
CA ALA A 43 -4.14 4.60 -10.35
C ALA A 43 -4.75 3.27 -9.85
N LYS A 44 -4.38 2.81 -8.64
CA LYS A 44 -5.01 1.64 -8.02
C LYS A 44 -6.44 1.92 -7.57
N GLU A 45 -6.70 3.10 -7.04
CA GLU A 45 -8.04 3.54 -6.67
C GLU A 45 -8.94 3.65 -7.92
N ASP A 46 -8.39 4.17 -9.02
CA ASP A 46 -9.11 4.27 -10.30
C ASP A 46 -9.42 2.88 -10.88
N GLU A 47 -8.47 1.93 -10.81
CA GLU A 47 -8.68 0.53 -11.23
C GLU A 47 -9.74 -0.17 -10.36
N PHE A 48 -9.69 0.04 -9.03
CA PHE A 48 -10.71 -0.47 -8.12
C PHE A 48 -12.08 0.08 -8.48
N ALA A 49 -12.23 1.40 -8.62
CA ALA A 49 -13.50 2.05 -8.96
C ALA A 49 -14.06 1.53 -10.30
N ALA A 50 -13.22 1.43 -11.33
CA ALA A 50 -13.64 0.92 -12.64
C ALA A 50 -14.16 -0.53 -12.55
N THR A 51 -13.43 -1.40 -11.84
CA THR A 51 -13.80 -2.81 -11.65
C THR A 51 -15.08 -2.96 -10.82
N TYR A 52 -15.22 -2.16 -9.76
CA TYR A 52 -16.41 -2.15 -8.91
C TYR A 52 -17.64 -1.68 -9.67
N ASN A 53 -17.53 -0.55 -10.38
CA ASN A 53 -18.62 0.05 -11.17
C ASN A 53 -19.07 -0.84 -12.33
N SER A 54 -18.19 -1.68 -12.89
CA SER A 54 -18.55 -2.69 -13.91
C SER A 54 -19.32 -3.88 -13.35
N GLY A 55 -19.42 -4.02 -12.02
CA GLY A 55 -20.03 -5.17 -11.35
C GLY A 55 -19.12 -6.38 -11.22
N GLU A 56 -17.83 -6.24 -11.55
CA GLU A 56 -16.86 -7.36 -11.58
C GLU A 56 -15.99 -7.45 -10.31
N ALA A 57 -16.58 -7.23 -9.12
CA ALA A 57 -15.83 -7.21 -7.86
C ALA A 57 -14.96 -8.46 -7.61
N LYS A 58 -15.30 -9.60 -8.20
CA LYS A 58 -14.51 -10.85 -8.11
C LYS A 58 -13.11 -10.71 -8.71
N SER A 59 -12.93 -9.82 -9.69
CA SER A 59 -11.65 -9.61 -10.38
C SER A 59 -10.77 -8.54 -9.72
N ILE A 60 -11.21 -7.92 -8.62
CA ILE A 60 -10.47 -6.87 -7.92
C ILE A 60 -9.11 -7.38 -7.42
N GLY A 61 -8.03 -6.89 -8.03
CA GLY A 61 -6.64 -7.18 -7.66
C GLY A 61 -6.07 -6.29 -6.54
N TYR A 62 -6.93 -5.59 -5.83
CA TYR A 62 -6.58 -4.52 -4.89
C TYR A 62 -6.09 -5.05 -3.53
N TYR A 63 -6.65 -6.15 -3.03
CA TYR A 63 -6.45 -6.66 -1.68
C TYR A 63 -5.35 -7.71 -1.57
N ALA A 64 -4.57 -7.66 -0.46
CA ALA A 64 -3.76 -8.78 0.00
C ALA A 64 -4.67 -9.93 0.50
N ASP A 65 -4.18 -11.17 0.47
CA ASP A 65 -4.96 -12.33 0.92
C ASP A 65 -5.32 -12.24 2.41
N ASP A 66 -4.45 -11.62 3.22
CA ASP A 66 -4.59 -11.36 4.65
C ASP A 66 -5.13 -9.94 4.97
N ALA A 67 -5.77 -9.28 4.00
CA ALA A 67 -6.36 -7.96 4.18
C ALA A 67 -7.50 -7.95 5.19
N ILE A 68 -7.72 -6.81 5.84
CA ILE A 68 -8.90 -6.56 6.68
C ILE A 68 -9.50 -5.22 6.29
N SER A 69 -10.80 -5.21 6.01
CA SER A 69 -11.59 -4.01 5.72
C SER A 69 -12.50 -3.67 6.89
N PHE A 70 -12.51 -2.42 7.29
CA PHE A 70 -13.31 -1.86 8.39
C PHE A 70 -14.32 -0.88 7.80
N SER A 71 -15.56 -1.32 7.67
CA SER A 71 -16.66 -0.47 7.22
C SER A 71 -17.38 0.15 8.41
N GLN A 72 -17.93 1.34 8.22
CA GLN A 72 -18.73 2.02 9.25
C GLN A 72 -19.92 1.14 9.67
N ASN A 73 -20.14 1.03 10.98
CA ASN A 73 -21.26 0.29 11.58
C ASN A 73 -21.32 -1.22 11.24
N ALA A 74 -20.20 -1.81 10.82
CA ALA A 74 -20.10 -3.23 10.50
C ALA A 74 -18.94 -3.90 11.23
N ALA A 75 -19.03 -5.22 11.42
CA ALA A 75 -17.89 -6.02 11.86
C ALA A 75 -16.82 -6.04 10.76
N PRO A 76 -15.53 -6.16 11.10
CA PRO A 76 -14.46 -6.22 10.11
C PRO A 76 -14.62 -7.42 9.16
N HIS A 77 -14.40 -7.20 7.88
CA HIS A 77 -14.29 -8.26 6.88
C HIS A 77 -12.84 -8.76 6.83
N VAL A 78 -12.59 -10.00 7.24
CA VAL A 78 -11.26 -10.56 7.43
C VAL A 78 -10.91 -11.49 6.27
N GLY A 79 -9.83 -11.16 5.55
CA GLY A 79 -9.35 -11.87 4.38
C GLY A 79 -10.01 -11.39 3.08
N LYS A 80 -9.25 -11.48 1.98
CA LYS A 80 -9.68 -11.04 0.64
C LYS A 80 -11.03 -11.63 0.24
N THR A 81 -11.27 -12.92 0.51
CA THR A 81 -12.53 -13.58 0.14
C THR A 81 -13.74 -12.91 0.79
N ALA A 82 -13.69 -12.69 2.12
CA ALA A 82 -14.80 -12.05 2.85
C ALA A 82 -15.03 -10.60 2.40
N ILE A 83 -13.95 -9.87 2.06
CA ILE A 83 -14.04 -8.51 1.53
C ILE A 83 -14.74 -8.52 0.16
N VAL A 84 -14.33 -9.40 -0.74
CA VAL A 84 -14.93 -9.51 -2.09
C VAL A 84 -16.40 -9.93 -2.02
N GLU A 85 -16.77 -10.86 -1.14
CA GLU A 85 -18.17 -11.25 -0.91
C GLU A 85 -19.02 -10.06 -0.42
N TYR A 86 -18.47 -9.26 0.51
CA TYR A 86 -19.14 -8.04 0.98
C TYR A 86 -19.31 -7.02 -0.15
N LEU A 87 -18.28 -6.76 -0.96
CA LEU A 87 -18.35 -5.85 -2.11
C LEU A 87 -19.41 -6.31 -3.13
N MET A 88 -19.47 -7.61 -3.41
CA MET A 88 -20.49 -8.17 -4.31
C MET A 88 -21.91 -7.98 -3.75
N SER A 89 -22.13 -8.22 -2.46
CA SER A 89 -23.43 -8.00 -1.84
C SER A 89 -23.87 -6.54 -1.91
N ASN A 90 -22.93 -5.60 -1.82
CA ASN A 90 -23.20 -4.17 -2.01
C ASN A 90 -23.57 -3.84 -3.46
N ILE A 91 -22.85 -4.37 -4.44
CA ILE A 91 -23.18 -4.20 -5.87
C ILE A 91 -24.59 -4.69 -6.18
N ASP A 92 -24.96 -5.85 -5.63
CA ASP A 92 -26.30 -6.44 -5.83
C ASP A 92 -27.41 -5.63 -5.16
N SER A 93 -27.12 -4.96 -4.04
CA SER A 93 -28.07 -4.18 -3.24
C SER A 93 -28.17 -2.70 -3.68
N LEU A 94 -27.10 -2.15 -4.28
CA LEU A 94 -27.07 -0.78 -4.76
C LEU A 94 -27.84 -0.63 -6.07
N ASN A 95 -28.38 0.57 -6.26
CA ASN A 95 -28.92 0.95 -7.57
C ASN A 95 -27.78 0.83 -8.60
N LYS A 96 -27.93 -0.05 -9.60
CA LYS A 96 -26.91 -0.33 -10.64
C LYS A 96 -26.48 0.87 -11.46
N SER A 97 -27.12 2.03 -11.27
CA SER A 97 -26.78 3.30 -11.88
C SER A 97 -25.85 4.17 -11.02
N ASN A 98 -25.50 3.74 -9.81
CA ASN A 98 -24.60 4.50 -8.94
C ASN A 98 -23.15 4.16 -9.27
N GLU A 99 -22.31 5.20 -9.36
CA GLU A 99 -20.88 5.08 -9.64
C GLU A 99 -20.05 5.63 -8.46
N ILE A 100 -19.05 4.87 -8.03
CA ILE A 100 -18.08 5.29 -7.01
C ILE A 100 -16.82 5.82 -7.69
N SER A 101 -16.21 6.83 -7.07
CA SER A 101 -14.89 7.34 -7.41
C SER A 101 -14.10 7.66 -6.17
N PHE A 102 -12.77 7.61 -6.27
CA PHE A 102 -11.82 7.84 -5.19
C PHE A 102 -10.84 8.95 -5.57
N THR A 103 -10.39 9.70 -4.57
CA THR A 103 -9.37 10.74 -4.74
C THR A 103 -8.34 10.62 -3.63
N THR A 104 -7.11 10.23 -3.96
CA THR A 104 -5.96 10.23 -3.07
C THR A 104 -5.60 11.66 -2.68
N LYS A 105 -5.74 12.02 -1.41
CA LYS A 105 -5.37 13.34 -0.89
C LYS A 105 -3.91 13.38 -0.44
N GLU A 106 -3.52 12.45 0.42
CA GLU A 106 -2.20 12.38 1.02
C GLU A 106 -1.67 10.95 1.00
N VAL A 107 -0.35 10.81 0.92
CA VAL A 107 0.34 9.54 1.12
C VAL A 107 1.52 9.72 2.07
N PHE A 108 1.70 8.78 2.97
CA PHE A 108 2.84 8.69 3.88
C PHE A 108 3.60 7.41 3.56
N VAL A 109 4.82 7.56 3.05
CA VAL A 109 5.62 6.47 2.52
C VAL A 109 6.69 6.07 3.53
N SER A 110 6.86 4.77 3.80
CA SER A 110 7.96 4.26 4.63
C SER A 110 9.32 4.49 3.96
N ASN A 111 10.39 4.56 4.77
CA ASN A 111 11.76 4.83 4.30
C ASN A 111 12.30 3.82 3.27
N ASP A 112 11.70 2.64 3.17
CA ASP A 112 12.04 1.59 2.20
C ASP A 112 11.02 1.47 1.05
N ALA A 113 10.02 2.36 1.01
CA ALA A 113 8.91 2.37 0.07
C ALA A 113 8.13 1.05 -0.01
N ASN A 114 8.15 0.24 1.07
CA ASN A 114 7.41 -1.02 1.13
C ASN A 114 6.02 -0.87 1.75
N GLN A 115 5.77 0.26 2.43
CA GLN A 115 4.48 0.59 3.02
C GLN A 115 4.07 2.01 2.65
N VAL A 116 2.79 2.19 2.39
CA VAL A 116 2.17 3.50 2.13
C VAL A 116 0.88 3.58 2.92
N VAL A 117 0.73 4.62 3.73
CA VAL A 117 -0.57 5.00 4.27
C VAL A 117 -1.15 6.05 3.33
N GLU A 118 -2.31 5.77 2.79
CA GLU A 118 -3.11 6.70 2.00
C GLU A 118 -4.22 7.30 2.86
N ILE A 119 -4.51 8.57 2.64
CA ILE A 119 -5.72 9.26 3.10
C ILE A 119 -6.41 9.80 1.86
N GLY A 120 -7.68 9.47 1.70
CA GLY A 120 -8.45 9.84 0.53
C GLY A 120 -9.91 10.16 0.85
N TYR A 121 -10.60 10.53 -0.22
CA TYR A 121 -12.00 10.91 -0.22
C TYR A 121 -12.72 10.10 -1.31
N TYR A 122 -13.87 9.53 -0.99
CA TYR A 122 -14.72 8.85 -1.97
C TYR A 122 -16.01 9.62 -2.21
N LYS A 123 -16.56 9.43 -3.39
CA LYS A 123 -17.85 9.97 -3.80
C LYS A 123 -18.63 8.92 -4.58
N VAL A 124 -19.89 8.73 -4.24
CA VAL A 124 -20.86 7.94 -5.00
C VAL A 124 -21.88 8.89 -5.61
N VAL A 125 -22.10 8.78 -6.90
CA VAL A 125 -23.10 9.57 -7.64
C VAL A 125 -24.15 8.65 -8.25
N ASP A 126 -25.37 9.17 -8.43
CA ASP A 126 -26.43 8.51 -9.19
C ASP A 126 -26.29 8.75 -10.71
N ALA A 127 -27.24 8.19 -11.49
CA ALA A 127 -27.29 8.34 -12.96
C ALA A 127 -27.40 9.79 -13.44
N THR A 128 -27.79 10.74 -12.57
CA THR A 128 -27.86 12.17 -12.86
C THR A 128 -26.61 12.93 -12.45
N ASN A 129 -25.57 12.21 -12.02
CA ASN A 129 -24.31 12.75 -11.43
C ASN A 129 -24.55 13.54 -10.13
N THR A 130 -25.66 13.25 -9.42
CA THR A 130 -25.92 13.83 -8.11
C THR A 130 -25.26 12.99 -7.03
N PRO A 131 -24.47 13.59 -6.09
CA PRO A 131 -23.87 12.86 -4.98
C PRO A 131 -24.95 12.25 -4.08
N VAL A 132 -24.88 10.92 -3.89
CA VAL A 132 -25.78 10.14 -3.00
C VAL A 132 -25.04 9.63 -1.77
N ASN A 133 -23.72 9.54 -1.81
CA ASN A 133 -22.89 9.28 -0.65
C ASN A 133 -21.50 9.88 -0.86
N THR A 134 -20.89 10.36 0.22
CA THR A 134 -19.50 10.84 0.27
C THR A 134 -18.87 10.43 1.58
N GLY A 135 -17.55 10.41 1.62
CA GLY A 135 -16.83 10.10 2.85
C GLY A 135 -15.32 10.08 2.69
N ASN A 136 -14.68 9.74 3.78
CA ASN A 136 -13.23 9.67 3.85
C ASN A 136 -12.80 8.22 4.04
N TYR A 137 -11.59 7.90 3.58
CA TYR A 137 -11.01 6.59 3.78
C TYR A 137 -9.52 6.69 4.08
N MET A 138 -9.00 5.65 4.70
CA MET A 138 -7.58 5.44 4.95
C MET A 138 -7.22 4.01 4.57
N VAL A 139 -6.12 3.85 3.84
CA VAL A 139 -5.60 2.53 3.44
C VAL A 139 -4.13 2.40 3.82
N LEU A 140 -3.78 1.29 4.42
CA LEU A 140 -2.40 0.83 4.52
C LEU A 140 -2.11 -0.13 3.37
N PHE A 141 -1.34 0.34 2.40
CA PHE A 141 -0.76 -0.51 1.35
C PHE A 141 0.56 -1.12 1.80
N VAL A 142 0.79 -2.35 1.36
CA VAL A 142 2.08 -3.03 1.48
C VAL A 142 2.52 -3.54 0.11
N LYS A 143 3.83 -3.56 -0.11
CA LYS A 143 4.37 -4.11 -1.36
C LYS A 143 4.48 -5.63 -1.25
N ARG A 144 3.79 -6.35 -2.15
CA ARG A 144 3.84 -7.81 -2.34
C ARG A 144 4.21 -8.08 -3.79
N ASP A 145 5.26 -8.85 -4.02
CA ASP A 145 5.75 -9.17 -5.38
C ASP A 145 5.93 -7.92 -6.26
N GLY A 146 6.47 -6.85 -5.66
CA GLY A 146 6.74 -5.58 -6.33
C GLY A 146 5.54 -4.68 -6.58
N LYS A 147 4.31 -5.07 -6.18
CA LYS A 147 3.08 -4.28 -6.33
C LYS A 147 2.50 -3.89 -4.99
N TYR A 148 1.92 -2.70 -4.89
CA TYR A 148 1.15 -2.30 -3.72
C TYR A 148 -0.20 -3.03 -3.72
N VAL A 149 -0.56 -3.59 -2.55
CA VAL A 149 -1.88 -4.17 -2.28
C VAL A 149 -2.39 -3.67 -0.93
N SER A 150 -3.69 -3.44 -0.81
CA SER A 150 -4.33 -3.02 0.45
C SER A 150 -4.21 -4.14 1.49
N LEU A 151 -3.64 -3.82 2.64
CA LEU A 151 -3.54 -4.72 3.79
C LEU A 151 -4.58 -4.38 4.86
N ARG A 152 -4.83 -3.09 5.07
CA ARG A 152 -5.84 -2.59 6.00
C ARG A 152 -6.49 -1.38 5.37
N GLU A 153 -7.80 -1.34 5.42
CA GLU A 153 -8.55 -0.17 5.01
C GLU A 153 -9.66 0.14 6.00
N MET A 154 -10.03 1.40 6.08
CA MET A 154 -11.20 1.85 6.82
C MET A 154 -11.85 3.01 6.06
N SER A 155 -13.17 3.08 6.15
CA SER A 155 -13.94 4.17 5.57
C SER A 155 -15.05 4.64 6.50
N ALA A 156 -15.39 5.91 6.39
CA ALA A 156 -16.49 6.53 7.10
C ALA A 156 -17.25 7.46 6.16
N SER A 157 -18.57 7.36 6.17
CA SER A 157 -19.46 8.26 5.42
C SER A 157 -19.58 9.61 6.10
N ASP A 158 -19.69 10.66 5.30
CA ASP A 158 -20.05 12.03 5.75
C ASP A 158 -21.57 12.20 5.90
N MET A 159 -22.35 11.20 5.46
CA MET A 159 -23.80 11.25 5.54
C MET A 159 -24.27 11.00 6.99
N PRO A 160 -25.35 11.65 7.44
CA PRO A 160 -25.93 11.40 8.75
C PRO A 160 -26.24 9.90 8.94
N VAL A 161 -25.98 9.39 10.14
CA VAL A 161 -26.45 8.04 10.54
C VAL A 161 -27.93 8.19 10.87
N GLU A 162 -28.79 7.51 10.11
CA GLU A 162 -30.23 7.44 10.40
C GLU A 162 -30.51 6.50 11.58
#